data_6b68f1626db2cfe7e7fe978b91cf83a6
#
_entry.id   6b68f1626db2cfe7e7fe978b91cf83a6
#
_cell.length_a   1.000
_cell.length_b   1.000
_cell.length_c   1.000
_cell.angle_alpha   90.00
_cell.angle_beta   90.00
_cell.angle_gamma   90.00
#
_symmetry.space_group_name_H-M   'P 1'
#
loop_
_entity.id
_entity.type
_entity.pdbx_description
1 polymer ?
#
loop_
_entity_poly.entity_id
_entity_poly.type
_entity_poly.pdbx_seq_one_letter_code
_entity_poly.pdbx_strand_id
1 'polypeptide(L)'
;MANIVHSKNILIEFTRTTNIPGWLKELCYRTIDEGYLSKKSLKEVCDIFISDGEAVMQEPQEIGTEQLILSKLIHTAGVNALVENSEIVFCPEGITLLCGSNGSGKSGYFRILNHIGGGFIEEPLYPNINEQNPKAMEVSLEYTVNGSGIQSYDCSCDEQEREIEPFSRITLFDSLYANEYIRECSHNTYHLRANGYFDLYYLRQNLRRLRNRVGNICKDKVPALKVHELAKLNMDVIYEEYVKALAIEFKEELKKLINRSLHVEILSVNFEKNRPSFTVRLDKPYHVNEILSEGERKCVSLALLFAEIKLREDVNPIVLDDPVNSLDNEIIQRFVNRLLELPNQIIVFTHNYWFANMLMEAKNVNVYSINSGIAQRTSSKKHLFAYKVYSHRNEKGLIVEYGQENSSFHLSIVKRCLERMPFVNADALIAADHLRHAIENLIDEKIFLNLTYFRSYPL
;
A
#
# COMPACT_ATOMS: atom_id res chain seq x y z
N MET A 1 19.39 -7.60 18.19
CA MET A 1 18.01 -8.10 18.08
C MET A 1 17.84 -8.55 16.66
N ALA A 2 17.48 -9.80 16.44
CA ALA A 2 17.33 -10.34 15.09
C ALA A 2 16.19 -9.59 14.36
N ASN A 3 16.33 -9.42 13.07
CA ASN A 3 15.41 -8.73 12.19
C ASN A 3 14.06 -9.45 12.16
N ILE A 4 13.05 -8.88 12.79
CA ILE A 4 11.70 -9.45 12.88
C ILE A 4 10.94 -9.02 11.63
N VAL A 5 11.14 -9.73 10.53
CA VAL A 5 10.74 -9.32 9.18
C VAL A 5 9.30 -9.70 8.81
N HIS A 6 8.78 -10.80 9.36
CA HIS A 6 7.45 -11.31 9.00
C HIS A 6 6.87 -12.06 10.19
N SER A 7 5.54 -12.05 10.39
CA SER A 7 4.93 -12.82 11.48
C SER A 7 5.27 -14.31 11.42
N LYS A 8 5.39 -14.86 10.21
CA LYS A 8 5.87 -16.23 9.98
C LYS A 8 7.28 -16.43 10.51
N ASN A 9 8.20 -15.50 10.23
CA ASN A 9 9.57 -15.57 10.73
C ASN A 9 9.63 -15.41 12.25
N ILE A 10 8.75 -14.59 12.85
CA ILE A 10 8.60 -14.52 14.31
C ILE A 10 8.21 -15.89 14.89
N LEU A 11 7.25 -16.57 14.25
CA LEU A 11 6.85 -17.90 14.69
C LEU A 11 7.94 -18.94 14.50
N ILE A 12 8.69 -18.89 13.40
CA ILE A 12 9.82 -19.76 13.15
C ILE A 12 10.91 -19.55 14.22
N GLU A 13 11.29 -18.29 14.46
CA GLU A 13 12.29 -17.94 15.47
C GLU A 13 11.83 -18.35 16.88
N PHE A 14 10.56 -18.14 17.20
CA PHE A 14 9.98 -18.63 18.45
C PHE A 14 10.13 -20.15 18.59
N THR A 15 9.94 -20.94 17.52
CA THR A 15 10.07 -22.38 17.56
C THR A 15 11.51 -22.88 17.70
N ARG A 16 12.50 -22.03 17.43
CA ARG A 16 13.94 -22.30 17.61
C ARG A 16 14.41 -22.08 19.05
N THR A 17 13.61 -21.43 19.88
CA THR A 17 13.97 -21.23 21.29
C THR A 17 14.04 -22.57 22.02
N THR A 18 15.00 -22.73 22.95
CA THR A 18 15.20 -23.94 23.72
C THR A 18 13.99 -24.31 24.56
N ASN A 19 13.61 -25.59 24.57
CA ASN A 19 12.52 -26.17 25.37
C ASN A 19 11.07 -25.94 24.90
N ILE A 20 10.84 -25.68 23.64
CA ILE A 20 9.46 -25.67 23.14
C ILE A 20 8.99 -27.10 22.87
N PRO A 21 7.83 -27.54 23.42
CA PRO A 21 7.27 -28.86 23.19
C PRO A 21 7.01 -29.14 21.70
N GLY A 22 7.19 -30.38 21.24
CA GLY A 22 6.98 -30.76 19.84
C GLY A 22 5.59 -30.41 19.30
N TRP A 23 4.54 -30.60 20.11
CA TRP A 23 3.17 -30.23 19.73
C TRP A 23 2.99 -28.72 19.49
N LEU A 24 3.75 -27.88 20.20
CA LEU A 24 3.68 -26.42 20.01
C LEU A 24 4.43 -25.98 18.77
N LYS A 25 5.56 -26.63 18.46
CA LYS A 25 6.25 -26.47 17.18
C LYS A 25 5.33 -26.86 16.03
N GLU A 26 4.69 -28.02 16.10
CA GLU A 26 3.74 -28.48 15.10
C GLU A 26 2.57 -27.51 14.92
N LEU A 27 2.03 -26.97 16.02
CA LEU A 27 0.97 -25.96 15.96
C LEU A 27 1.43 -24.71 15.22
N CYS A 28 2.64 -24.21 15.50
CA CYS A 28 3.22 -23.05 14.82
C CYS A 28 3.46 -23.34 13.33
N TYR A 29 4.08 -24.48 12.99
CA TYR A 29 4.37 -24.85 11.60
C TYR A 29 3.11 -24.98 10.76
N ARG A 30 2.09 -25.66 11.28
CA ARG A 30 0.79 -25.76 10.59
C ARG A 30 0.07 -24.42 10.51
N THR A 31 0.23 -23.55 11.49
CA THR A 31 -0.34 -22.21 11.42
C THR A 31 0.33 -21.39 10.32
N ILE A 32 1.64 -21.54 10.12
CA ILE A 32 2.38 -20.88 9.04
C ILE A 32 1.92 -21.37 7.68
N ASP A 33 1.63 -22.67 7.54
CA ASP A 33 1.25 -23.31 6.28
C ASP A 33 -0.24 -23.11 5.92
N GLU A 34 -1.14 -23.40 6.88
CA GLU A 34 -2.58 -23.44 6.65
C GLU A 34 -3.33 -22.17 7.14
N GLY A 35 -2.69 -21.34 7.95
CA GLY A 35 -3.36 -20.28 8.69
C GLY A 35 -4.33 -20.85 9.73
N TYR A 36 -5.63 -20.86 9.41
CA TYR A 36 -6.64 -21.47 10.27
C TYR A 36 -6.71 -22.99 10.04
N LEU A 37 -6.26 -23.77 11.02
CA LEU A 37 -6.11 -25.21 10.89
C LEU A 37 -7.42 -25.93 10.52
N SER A 38 -7.34 -26.90 9.63
CA SER A 38 -8.40 -27.83 9.34
C SER A 38 -8.78 -28.68 10.59
N LYS A 39 -9.96 -29.32 10.57
CA LYS A 39 -10.33 -30.26 11.66
C LYS A 39 -9.34 -31.44 11.75
N LYS A 40 -8.77 -31.85 10.61
CA LYS A 40 -7.78 -32.95 10.52
C LYS A 40 -6.47 -32.49 11.16
N SER A 41 -5.91 -31.39 10.73
CA SER A 41 -4.65 -30.83 11.23
C SER A 41 -4.71 -30.57 12.73
N LEU A 42 -5.83 -29.99 13.22
CA LEU A 42 -6.03 -29.76 14.64
C LEU A 42 -6.09 -31.09 15.43
N LYS A 43 -6.62 -32.17 14.84
CA LYS A 43 -6.60 -33.52 15.48
C LYS A 43 -5.18 -34.03 15.57
N GLU A 44 -4.40 -33.93 14.52
CA GLU A 44 -3.01 -34.38 14.48
C GLU A 44 -2.15 -33.65 15.53
N VAL A 45 -2.27 -32.34 15.65
CA VAL A 45 -1.62 -31.55 16.74
C VAL A 45 -2.07 -32.05 18.12
N CYS A 46 -3.37 -32.35 18.29
CA CYS A 46 -3.89 -32.87 19.54
C CYS A 46 -3.30 -34.27 19.88
N ASP A 47 -3.15 -35.14 18.89
CA ASP A 47 -2.57 -36.48 19.07
C ASP A 47 -1.09 -36.38 19.48
N ILE A 48 -0.32 -35.46 18.88
CA ILE A 48 1.07 -35.16 19.29
C ILE A 48 1.11 -34.63 20.74
N PHE A 49 0.19 -33.72 21.08
CA PHE A 49 0.06 -33.19 22.45
C PHE A 49 -0.21 -34.29 23.48
N ILE A 50 -1.07 -35.27 23.15
CA ILE A 50 -1.41 -36.39 24.03
C ILE A 50 -0.21 -37.32 24.22
N SER A 51 0.52 -37.63 23.15
CA SER A 51 1.62 -38.58 23.14
C SER A 51 2.96 -38.01 23.58
N ASP A 52 3.09 -36.71 23.84
CA ASP A 52 4.37 -36.02 24.01
C ASP A 52 5.33 -36.21 22.82
N GLY A 53 4.75 -36.32 21.62
CA GLY A 53 5.52 -36.56 20.41
C GLY A 53 6.30 -35.33 19.94
N GLU A 54 7.30 -35.58 19.10
CA GLU A 54 8.00 -34.52 18.37
C GLU A 54 7.13 -33.99 17.24
N ALA A 55 7.46 -32.79 16.76
CA ALA A 55 6.82 -32.21 15.58
C ALA A 55 7.04 -33.10 14.35
N VAL A 56 5.99 -33.37 13.59
CA VAL A 56 6.01 -34.19 12.38
C VAL A 56 6.36 -33.37 11.16
N MET A 57 5.90 -32.11 11.12
CA MET A 57 6.27 -31.20 10.05
C MET A 57 7.73 -30.77 10.17
N GLN A 58 8.37 -30.64 9.03
CA GLN A 58 9.68 -30.00 8.96
C GLN A 58 9.51 -28.49 9.23
N GLU A 59 10.57 -27.91 9.76
CA GLU A 59 10.61 -26.46 9.97
C GLU A 59 10.36 -25.74 8.64
N PRO A 60 9.36 -24.87 8.57
CA PRO A 60 9.12 -24.07 7.38
C PRO A 60 10.34 -23.23 7.05
N GLN A 61 10.62 -23.06 5.76
CA GLN A 61 11.67 -22.12 5.35
C GLN A 61 11.25 -20.70 5.73
N GLU A 62 12.22 -19.94 6.20
CA GLU A 62 12.00 -18.48 6.34
C GLU A 62 11.53 -17.92 5.01
N ILE A 63 10.47 -17.14 5.07
CA ILE A 63 10.03 -16.43 3.89
C ILE A 63 11.11 -15.42 3.60
N GLY A 64 11.87 -15.69 2.55
CA GLY A 64 12.71 -14.69 1.94
C GLY A 64 11.83 -13.49 1.59
N THR A 65 12.37 -12.31 1.66
CA THR A 65 11.71 -11.09 1.19
C THR A 65 11.58 -11.17 -0.33
N GLU A 66 10.61 -11.97 -0.81
CA GLU A 66 10.31 -11.97 -2.24
C GLU A 66 9.85 -10.57 -2.62
N GLN A 67 10.58 -9.97 -3.53
CA GLN A 67 10.30 -8.63 -3.99
C GLN A 67 9.37 -8.66 -5.20
N LEU A 68 8.18 -8.11 -5.04
CA LEU A 68 7.30 -7.76 -6.14
C LEU A 68 7.74 -6.41 -6.72
N ILE A 69 7.83 -6.32 -8.03
CA ILE A 69 8.02 -5.04 -8.75
C ILE A 69 6.95 -4.96 -9.83
N LEU A 70 6.19 -3.87 -9.83
CA LEU A 70 5.21 -3.57 -10.85
C LEU A 70 5.94 -2.91 -12.04
N SER A 71 5.71 -3.40 -13.25
CA SER A 71 6.35 -2.90 -14.46
C SER A 71 5.41 -1.97 -15.25
N LYS A 72 4.17 -2.38 -15.47
CA LYS A 72 3.23 -1.63 -16.29
C LYS A 72 1.77 -1.94 -15.91
N LEU A 73 0.94 -0.93 -15.89
CA LEU A 73 -0.52 -1.06 -15.82
C LEU A 73 -1.11 -0.69 -17.18
N ILE A 74 -1.94 -1.56 -17.73
CA ILE A 74 -2.64 -1.37 -19.01
C ILE A 74 -4.14 -1.39 -18.71
N HIS A 75 -4.83 -0.29 -18.97
CA HIS A 75 -6.27 -0.20 -18.94
C HIS A 75 -6.79 -0.21 -20.36
N THR A 76 -7.39 -1.32 -20.78
CA THR A 76 -7.97 -1.46 -22.12
C THR A 76 -9.36 -0.82 -22.16
N ALA A 77 -10.24 -1.14 -21.20
CA ALA A 77 -11.60 -0.61 -21.14
C ALA A 77 -12.29 -0.87 -19.78
N GLY A 78 -13.45 -0.27 -19.59
CA GLY A 78 -14.48 -0.71 -18.63
C GLY A 78 -14.31 -0.24 -17.19
N VAL A 79 -13.39 0.68 -16.87
CA VAL A 79 -13.25 1.22 -15.51
C VAL A 79 -13.63 2.69 -15.48
N ASN A 80 -14.73 3.02 -14.80
CA ASN A 80 -15.23 4.39 -14.65
C ASN A 80 -15.25 5.11 -16.03
N ALA A 81 -14.84 6.37 -16.06
CA ALA A 81 -14.69 7.16 -17.27
C ALA A 81 -13.23 7.26 -17.74
N LEU A 82 -12.37 6.29 -17.37
CA LEU A 82 -10.99 6.27 -17.82
C LEU A 82 -10.90 6.08 -19.32
N VAL A 83 -9.99 6.82 -19.95
CA VAL A 83 -9.75 6.69 -21.39
C VAL A 83 -9.24 5.29 -21.72
N GLU A 84 -9.80 4.72 -22.78
CA GLU A 84 -9.43 3.39 -23.25
C GLU A 84 -7.99 3.34 -23.78
N ASN A 85 -7.37 2.15 -23.68
CA ASN A 85 -6.01 1.87 -24.15
C ASN A 85 -4.97 2.83 -23.52
N SER A 86 -5.12 3.09 -22.23
CA SER A 86 -4.14 3.87 -21.47
C SER A 86 -3.13 2.98 -20.78
N GLU A 87 -1.89 3.43 -20.73
CA GLU A 87 -0.79 2.69 -20.12
C GLU A 87 -0.02 3.56 -19.13
N ILE A 88 0.40 2.94 -18.02
CA ILE A 88 1.31 3.53 -17.04
C ILE A 88 2.52 2.61 -16.92
N VAL A 89 3.69 3.09 -17.31
CA VAL A 89 4.95 2.40 -17.03
C VAL A 89 5.46 2.84 -15.67
N PHE A 90 5.68 1.89 -14.78
CA PHE A 90 6.18 2.16 -13.43
C PHE A 90 7.71 2.18 -13.39
N CYS A 91 8.26 3.04 -12.56
CA CYS A 91 9.69 3.07 -12.29
C CYS A 91 10.08 1.89 -11.39
N PRO A 92 10.86 0.91 -11.83
CA PRO A 92 11.06 -0.34 -11.08
C PRO A 92 11.77 -0.16 -9.73
N GLU A 93 12.79 0.69 -9.67
CA GLU A 93 13.62 0.91 -8.48
C GLU A 93 13.50 2.36 -7.97
N GLY A 94 12.32 2.97 -8.11
CA GLY A 94 12.17 4.37 -7.82
C GLY A 94 10.76 4.81 -7.54
N ILE A 95 10.44 6.00 -8.02
CA ILE A 95 9.15 6.65 -7.80
C ILE A 95 8.46 6.85 -9.14
N THR A 96 7.17 6.50 -9.19
CA THR A 96 6.29 6.88 -10.29
C THR A 96 5.33 7.92 -9.77
N LEU A 97 5.38 9.12 -10.33
CA LEU A 97 4.55 10.25 -9.94
C LEU A 97 3.49 10.52 -11.01
N LEU A 98 2.22 10.45 -10.64
CA LEU A 98 1.08 10.81 -11.48
C LEU A 98 0.40 12.06 -10.90
N CYS A 99 0.64 13.21 -11.52
CA CYS A 99 0.10 14.50 -11.07
C CYS A 99 -1.01 14.98 -12.01
N GLY A 100 -2.10 15.51 -11.45
CA GLY A 100 -3.21 16.05 -12.24
C GLY A 100 -4.28 16.69 -11.37
N SER A 101 -5.13 17.51 -11.97
CA SER A 101 -6.21 18.20 -11.26
C SER A 101 -7.21 17.22 -10.62
N ASN A 102 -8.03 17.73 -9.70
CA ASN A 102 -9.15 16.95 -9.15
C ASN A 102 -10.10 16.53 -10.28
N GLY A 103 -10.55 15.29 -10.24
CA GLY A 103 -11.41 14.72 -11.26
C GLY A 103 -10.70 14.30 -12.56
N SER A 104 -9.36 14.37 -12.63
CA SER A 104 -8.60 13.95 -13.82
C SER A 104 -8.58 12.44 -14.08
N GLY A 105 -8.98 11.61 -13.11
CA GLY A 105 -9.01 10.15 -13.24
C GLY A 105 -7.95 9.40 -12.44
N LYS A 106 -7.06 10.08 -11.72
CA LYS A 106 -5.99 9.47 -10.90
C LYS A 106 -6.48 8.35 -9.98
N SER A 107 -7.50 8.67 -9.17
CA SER A 107 -8.08 7.70 -8.24
C SER A 107 -8.75 6.49 -8.94
N GLY A 108 -9.05 6.59 -10.23
CA GLY A 108 -9.47 5.44 -11.03
C GLY A 108 -8.37 4.39 -11.15
N TYR A 109 -7.15 4.83 -11.45
CA TYR A 109 -5.97 3.95 -11.50
C TYR A 109 -5.58 3.42 -10.11
N PHE A 110 -5.68 4.25 -9.07
CA PHE A 110 -5.49 3.79 -7.69
C PHE A 110 -6.47 2.68 -7.33
N ARG A 111 -7.76 2.84 -7.66
CA ARG A 111 -8.79 1.83 -7.41
C ARG A 111 -8.53 0.52 -8.14
N ILE A 112 -8.01 0.55 -9.37
CA ILE A 112 -7.56 -0.65 -10.08
C ILE A 112 -6.48 -1.37 -9.26
N LEU A 113 -5.44 -0.67 -8.84
CA LEU A 113 -4.37 -1.25 -8.03
C LEU A 113 -4.87 -1.71 -6.66
N ASN A 114 -5.84 -1.01 -6.06
CA ASN A 114 -6.50 -1.40 -4.81
C ASN A 114 -7.30 -2.69 -4.97
N HIS A 115 -8.02 -2.83 -6.09
CA HIS A 115 -8.79 -4.04 -6.40
C HIS A 115 -7.88 -5.25 -6.60
N ILE A 116 -6.84 -5.13 -7.43
CA ILE A 116 -5.86 -6.20 -7.69
C ILE A 116 -5.08 -6.55 -6.43
N GLY A 117 -4.64 -5.56 -5.66
CA GLY A 117 -3.89 -5.74 -4.43
C GLY A 117 -4.70 -6.21 -3.23
N GLY A 118 -6.00 -6.47 -3.38
CA GLY A 118 -6.88 -6.91 -2.28
C GLY A 118 -6.91 -5.92 -1.12
N GLY A 119 -7.02 -4.61 -1.40
CA GLY A 119 -7.09 -3.57 -0.36
C GLY A 119 -8.19 -3.83 0.65
N PHE A 120 -7.94 -3.55 1.95
CA PHE A 120 -8.93 -3.82 3.00
C PHE A 120 -10.15 -2.88 2.93
N ILE A 121 -10.03 -1.73 2.27
CA ILE A 121 -11.15 -0.87 1.91
C ILE A 121 -11.57 -1.25 0.50
N GLU A 122 -12.74 -1.87 0.42
CA GLU A 122 -13.32 -2.24 -0.85
C GLU A 122 -13.88 -0.99 -1.54
N GLU A 123 -13.22 -0.58 -2.59
CA GLU A 123 -13.76 0.39 -3.52
C GLU A 123 -14.20 -0.36 -4.80
N PRO A 124 -15.51 -0.47 -5.04
CA PRO A 124 -15.99 -1.17 -6.22
C PRO A 124 -15.54 -0.44 -7.49
N LEU A 125 -15.12 -1.20 -8.48
CA LEU A 125 -14.85 -0.69 -9.81
C LEU A 125 -16.17 -0.62 -10.57
N TYR A 126 -16.57 0.59 -10.93
CA TYR A 126 -17.82 0.82 -11.67
C TYR A 126 -17.51 0.96 -13.16
N PRO A 127 -18.44 0.53 -14.03
CA PRO A 127 -18.35 0.81 -15.46
C PRO A 127 -18.53 2.32 -15.73
N ASN A 128 -18.34 2.73 -16.97
CA ASN A 128 -18.53 4.12 -17.38
C ASN A 128 -20.03 4.49 -17.37
N ILE A 129 -20.45 5.25 -16.38
CA ILE A 129 -21.86 5.69 -16.22
C ILE A 129 -22.34 6.63 -17.33
N ASN A 130 -21.44 7.17 -18.16
CA ASN A 130 -21.80 8.04 -19.29
C ASN A 130 -22.12 7.23 -20.56
N GLU A 131 -21.93 5.93 -20.55
CA GLU A 131 -22.20 5.03 -21.66
C GLU A 131 -23.52 4.25 -21.46
N GLN A 132 -24.31 4.11 -22.54
CA GLN A 132 -25.55 3.33 -22.48
C GLN A 132 -25.27 1.82 -22.38
N ASN A 133 -24.20 1.36 -23.03
CA ASN A 133 -23.73 -0.03 -22.99
C ASN A 133 -22.25 -0.03 -22.56
N PRO A 134 -21.98 0.03 -21.26
CA PRO A 134 -20.60 0.08 -20.77
C PRO A 134 -19.89 -1.24 -21.09
N LYS A 135 -18.61 -1.12 -21.46
CA LYS A 135 -17.75 -2.27 -21.72
C LYS A 135 -17.42 -2.99 -20.41
N ALA A 136 -17.15 -4.28 -20.51
CA ALA A 136 -16.57 -5.03 -19.39
C ALA A 136 -15.20 -4.49 -19.02
N MET A 137 -14.80 -4.67 -17.77
CA MET A 137 -13.47 -4.31 -17.30
C MET A 137 -12.42 -5.20 -17.98
N GLU A 138 -11.44 -4.58 -18.59
CA GLU A 138 -10.25 -5.22 -19.15
C GLU A 138 -9.01 -4.45 -18.69
N VAL A 139 -8.26 -5.03 -17.76
CA VAL A 139 -7.05 -4.45 -17.17
C VAL A 139 -5.98 -5.51 -17.10
N SER A 140 -4.75 -5.18 -17.50
CA SER A 140 -3.59 -6.05 -17.35
C SER A 140 -2.51 -5.36 -16.50
N LEU A 141 -1.84 -6.14 -15.66
CA LEU A 141 -0.73 -5.70 -14.83
C LEU A 141 0.52 -6.53 -15.13
N GLU A 142 1.54 -5.89 -15.67
CA GLU A 142 2.85 -6.50 -15.87
C GLU A 142 3.72 -6.32 -14.61
N TYR A 143 4.38 -7.38 -14.20
CA TYR A 143 5.17 -7.40 -12.97
C TYR A 143 6.32 -8.41 -13.02
N THR A 144 7.22 -8.33 -12.05
CA THR A 144 8.28 -9.31 -11.80
C THR A 144 8.30 -9.69 -10.33
N VAL A 145 8.72 -10.92 -10.04
CA VAL A 145 8.96 -11.40 -8.67
C VAL A 145 10.42 -11.84 -8.58
N ASN A 146 11.17 -11.33 -7.60
CA ASN A 146 12.58 -11.65 -7.38
C ASN A 146 13.48 -11.49 -8.63
N GLY A 147 13.19 -10.49 -9.46
CA GLY A 147 13.96 -10.27 -10.70
C GLY A 147 13.75 -11.35 -11.78
N SER A 148 12.68 -12.16 -11.66
CA SER A 148 12.25 -13.08 -12.72
C SER A 148 11.90 -12.32 -14.02
N GLY A 149 11.65 -13.05 -15.11
CA GLY A 149 11.11 -12.45 -16.33
C GLY A 149 9.76 -11.75 -16.09
N ILE A 150 9.43 -10.78 -16.94
CA ILE A 150 8.14 -10.06 -16.86
C ILE A 150 6.99 -11.06 -17.02
N GLN A 151 6.05 -10.99 -16.07
CA GLN A 151 4.80 -11.75 -16.07
C GLN A 151 3.64 -10.77 -16.28
N SER A 152 2.52 -11.26 -16.80
CA SER A 152 1.30 -10.49 -16.98
C SER A 152 0.15 -11.13 -16.21
N TYR A 153 -0.65 -10.31 -15.55
CA TYR A 153 -1.88 -10.70 -14.89
C TYR A 153 -3.02 -9.92 -15.53
N ASP A 154 -4.01 -10.64 -16.06
CA ASP A 154 -5.21 -10.06 -16.65
C ASP A 154 -6.36 -10.14 -15.65
N CYS A 155 -6.86 -8.96 -15.26
CA CYS A 155 -7.95 -8.83 -14.30
C CYS A 155 -9.29 -8.62 -15.04
N SER A 156 -10.27 -9.49 -14.78
CA SER A 156 -11.64 -9.38 -15.27
C SER A 156 -12.64 -9.20 -14.12
N CYS A 157 -13.81 -8.63 -14.43
CA CYS A 157 -14.85 -8.31 -13.43
C CYS A 157 -15.40 -9.51 -12.65
N ASP A 158 -15.24 -10.71 -13.17
CA ASP A 158 -15.91 -11.91 -12.63
C ASP A 158 -15.12 -12.61 -11.51
N GLU A 159 -13.88 -12.21 -11.27
CA GLU A 159 -13.04 -12.81 -10.25
C GLU A 159 -13.17 -12.08 -8.92
N GLN A 160 -13.95 -12.66 -8.01
CA GLN A 160 -14.06 -12.22 -6.61
C GLN A 160 -12.92 -12.76 -5.73
N GLU A 161 -11.86 -13.27 -6.31
CA GLU A 161 -10.71 -13.77 -5.52
C GLU A 161 -9.94 -12.57 -4.93
N ARG A 162 -10.19 -12.35 -3.65
CA ARG A 162 -9.44 -11.39 -2.82
C ARG A 162 -8.15 -12.05 -2.37
N GLU A 163 -7.09 -11.26 -2.31
CA GLU A 163 -5.76 -11.72 -1.87
C GLU A 163 -5.05 -12.62 -2.90
N ILE A 164 -4.95 -12.14 -4.14
CA ILE A 164 -4.19 -12.85 -5.17
C ILE A 164 -2.69 -12.61 -4.93
N GLU A 165 -1.95 -13.67 -4.65
CA GLU A 165 -0.49 -13.60 -4.64
C GLU A 165 0.03 -13.40 -6.08
N PRO A 166 1.05 -12.52 -6.31
CA PRO A 166 1.84 -11.80 -5.29
C PRO A 166 1.30 -10.39 -4.93
N PHE A 167 0.14 -9.99 -5.44
CA PHE A 167 -0.36 -8.60 -5.36
C PHE A 167 -0.85 -8.20 -3.96
N SER A 168 -1.21 -9.18 -3.14
CA SER A 168 -1.53 -8.96 -1.72
C SER A 168 -0.39 -8.27 -0.94
N ARG A 169 0.83 -8.22 -1.52
CA ARG A 169 2.01 -7.55 -0.97
C ARG A 169 2.05 -6.06 -1.25
N ILE A 170 1.20 -5.53 -2.14
CA ILE A 170 1.15 -4.10 -2.43
C ILE A 170 0.63 -3.35 -1.21
N THR A 171 1.39 -2.40 -0.71
CA THR A 171 0.94 -1.50 0.36
C THR A 171 0.19 -0.32 -0.24
N LEU A 172 -1.06 -0.13 0.15
CA LEU A 172 -1.97 0.88 -0.38
C LEU A 172 -2.30 1.90 0.71
N PHE A 173 -2.35 3.19 0.34
CA PHE A 173 -2.71 4.26 1.27
C PHE A 173 -3.38 5.43 0.54
N ASP A 174 -4.52 5.85 1.03
CA ASP A 174 -5.25 7.05 0.60
C ASP A 174 -5.88 7.77 1.79
N SER A 175 -6.74 8.73 1.53
CA SER A 175 -7.44 9.47 2.59
C SER A 175 -8.48 8.63 3.34
N LEU A 176 -9.09 7.62 2.69
CA LEU A 176 -10.01 6.69 3.34
C LEU A 176 -9.23 5.78 4.29
N TYR A 177 -8.11 5.22 3.81
CA TYR A 177 -7.20 4.45 4.64
C TYR A 177 -6.71 5.27 5.83
N ALA A 178 -6.29 6.51 5.63
CA ALA A 178 -5.85 7.38 6.72
C ALA A 178 -6.96 7.61 7.77
N ASN A 179 -8.21 7.77 7.32
CA ASN A 179 -9.35 7.94 8.22
C ASN A 179 -9.72 6.67 8.95
N GLU A 180 -9.72 5.52 8.28
CA GLU A 180 -9.98 4.22 8.92
C GLU A 180 -8.89 3.86 9.94
N TYR A 181 -7.67 4.26 9.68
CA TYR A 181 -6.57 4.12 10.63
C TYR A 181 -6.81 4.85 11.95
N ILE A 182 -7.54 5.96 11.95
CA ILE A 182 -7.80 6.80 13.13
C ILE A 182 -9.29 6.84 13.50
N ARG A 183 -10.14 6.17 12.70
CA ARG A 183 -11.59 6.22 12.91
C ARG A 183 -11.97 5.58 14.22
N GLU A 184 -12.72 6.34 15.00
CA GLU A 184 -13.41 5.88 16.19
C GLU A 184 -14.48 4.83 15.88
N CYS A 185 -14.13 3.57 16.03
CA CYS A 185 -15.10 2.72 16.70
C CYS A 185 -14.91 3.02 18.18
N SER A 186 -15.92 3.38 18.93
CA SER A 186 -16.03 3.68 20.38
C SER A 186 -14.80 3.49 21.31
N HIS A 187 -13.65 3.10 20.85
CA HIS A 187 -12.40 2.73 21.51
C HIS A 187 -11.21 2.93 20.58
N ASN A 188 -10.92 4.10 20.03
CA ASN A 188 -9.64 4.46 19.34
C ASN A 188 -8.88 3.27 18.70
N THR A 189 -9.57 2.47 17.91
CA THR A 189 -9.08 1.18 17.47
C THR A 189 -8.65 1.29 16.00
N TYR A 190 -7.41 0.98 15.74
CA TYR A 190 -6.77 1.05 14.46
C TYR A 190 -6.73 -0.32 13.78
N HIS A 191 -7.22 -0.44 12.57
CA HIS A 191 -7.18 -1.68 11.81
C HIS A 191 -5.97 -1.70 10.88
N LEU A 192 -4.99 -2.53 11.20
CA LEU A 192 -3.86 -2.78 10.33
C LEU A 192 -4.24 -3.65 9.15
N ARG A 193 -3.61 -3.41 8.01
CA ARG A 193 -3.56 -4.37 6.92
C ARG A 193 -2.66 -5.52 7.34
N ALA A 194 -3.28 -6.62 7.65
CA ALA A 194 -2.72 -7.61 8.55
C ALA A 194 -1.95 -8.74 7.89
N ASN A 195 -1.48 -8.62 6.65
CA ASN A 195 -0.72 -9.72 6.04
C ASN A 195 0.50 -10.16 6.89
N GLY A 196 1.00 -9.28 7.76
CA GLY A 196 2.05 -9.60 8.71
C GLY A 196 1.58 -10.19 10.05
N TYR A 197 0.27 -10.15 10.40
CA TYR A 197 -0.23 -10.51 11.72
C TYR A 197 -1.22 -11.67 11.74
N PHE A 198 -1.72 -12.08 10.58
CA PHE A 198 -2.68 -13.16 10.50
C PHE A 198 -2.15 -14.45 11.11
N ASP A 199 -0.88 -14.74 10.93
CA ASP A 199 -0.29 -15.96 11.49
C ASP A 199 -0.31 -15.94 13.03
N LEU A 200 -0.02 -14.82 13.67
CA LEU A 200 -0.13 -14.67 15.11
C LEU A 200 -1.59 -14.76 15.58
N TYR A 201 -2.51 -14.14 14.83
CA TYR A 201 -3.94 -14.25 15.10
C TYR A 201 -4.42 -15.71 14.95
N TYR A 202 -4.05 -16.36 13.86
CA TYR A 202 -4.41 -17.77 13.62
C TYR A 202 -3.81 -18.68 14.68
N LEU A 203 -2.57 -18.46 15.10
CA LEU A 203 -1.96 -19.20 16.21
C LEU A 203 -2.80 -19.11 17.48
N ARG A 204 -3.25 -17.90 17.86
CA ARG A 204 -4.12 -17.70 19.03
C ARG A 204 -5.45 -18.44 18.89
N GLN A 205 -6.08 -18.38 17.71
CA GLN A 205 -7.33 -19.11 17.45
C GLN A 205 -7.12 -20.61 17.46
N ASN A 206 -6.07 -21.09 16.82
CA ASN A 206 -5.74 -22.51 16.77
C ASN A 206 -5.41 -23.06 18.16
N LEU A 207 -4.68 -22.31 18.99
CA LEU A 207 -4.43 -22.66 20.40
C LEU A 207 -5.73 -22.73 21.21
N ARG A 208 -6.64 -21.78 21.02
CA ARG A 208 -7.97 -21.82 21.66
C ARG A 208 -8.78 -23.03 21.27
N ARG A 209 -8.75 -23.40 19.98
CA ARG A 209 -9.43 -24.60 19.48
C ARG A 209 -8.80 -25.87 20.01
N LEU A 210 -7.47 -25.92 20.12
CA LEU A 210 -6.74 -27.05 20.71
C LEU A 210 -7.16 -27.21 22.19
N ARG A 211 -7.18 -26.13 22.97
CA ARG A 211 -7.67 -26.16 24.37
C ARG A 211 -9.08 -26.72 24.49
N ASN A 212 -10.00 -26.23 23.67
CA ASN A 212 -11.38 -26.72 23.64
C ASN A 212 -11.46 -28.20 23.27
N ARG A 213 -10.65 -28.64 22.30
CA ARG A 213 -10.61 -30.04 21.90
C ARG A 213 -10.04 -30.93 23.01
N VAL A 214 -8.95 -30.54 23.63
CA VAL A 214 -8.35 -31.28 24.75
C VAL A 214 -9.31 -31.36 25.94
N GLY A 215 -9.94 -30.23 26.32
CA GLY A 215 -10.87 -30.16 27.43
C GLY A 215 -12.17 -30.94 27.23
N ASN A 216 -12.69 -31.00 26.01
CA ASN A 216 -14.00 -31.63 25.75
C ASN A 216 -13.90 -33.09 25.24
N ILE A 217 -12.88 -33.41 24.46
CA ILE A 217 -12.83 -34.68 23.74
C ILE A 217 -11.74 -35.63 24.31
N CYS A 218 -10.66 -35.08 24.86
CA CYS A 218 -9.48 -35.80 25.26
C CYS A 218 -9.26 -35.77 26.78
N LYS A 219 -10.20 -35.28 27.56
CA LYS A 219 -10.07 -35.06 29.02
C LYS A 219 -9.62 -36.32 29.78
N ASP A 220 -10.15 -37.47 29.39
CA ASP A 220 -9.83 -38.74 30.05
C ASP A 220 -8.47 -39.34 29.56
N LYS A 221 -7.88 -38.78 28.52
CA LYS A 221 -6.64 -39.26 27.92
C LYS A 221 -5.42 -38.42 28.28
N VAL A 222 -5.61 -37.30 28.98
CA VAL A 222 -4.54 -36.34 29.27
C VAL A 222 -4.48 -36.10 30.77
N PRO A 223 -3.28 -36.18 31.38
CA PRO A 223 -3.10 -35.84 32.79
C PRO A 223 -3.60 -34.40 33.10
N ALA A 224 -4.27 -34.26 34.25
CA ALA A 224 -4.84 -32.95 34.65
C ALA A 224 -3.78 -31.83 34.71
N LEU A 225 -2.55 -32.17 35.10
CA LEU A 225 -1.43 -31.22 35.12
C LEU A 225 -1.15 -30.65 33.71
N LYS A 226 -1.12 -31.54 32.70
CA LYS A 226 -0.85 -31.16 31.31
C LYS A 226 -1.98 -30.28 30.71
N VAL A 227 -3.24 -30.57 31.05
CA VAL A 227 -4.37 -29.72 30.68
C VAL A 227 -4.23 -28.32 31.31
N HIS A 228 -3.76 -28.29 32.55
CA HIS A 228 -3.55 -27.03 33.27
C HIS A 228 -2.39 -26.21 32.68
N GLU A 229 -1.30 -26.86 32.28
CA GLU A 229 -0.19 -26.20 31.60
C GLU A 229 -0.63 -25.61 30.25
N LEU A 230 -1.37 -26.40 29.46
CA LEU A 230 -1.95 -25.90 28.19
C LEU A 230 -2.89 -24.71 28.43
N ALA A 231 -3.67 -24.72 29.50
CA ALA A 231 -4.57 -23.62 29.84
C ALA A 231 -3.82 -22.33 30.24
N LYS A 232 -2.66 -22.49 30.91
CA LYS A 232 -1.80 -21.37 31.34
C LYS A 232 -0.91 -20.81 30.26
N LEU A 233 -0.68 -21.54 29.16
CA LEU A 233 0.18 -21.08 28.08
C LEU A 233 -0.39 -19.77 27.54
N ASN A 234 0.35 -18.69 27.70
CA ASN A 234 -0.03 -17.39 27.17
C ASN A 234 0.91 -17.02 26.03
N MET A 235 0.33 -16.88 24.83
CA MET A 235 1.06 -16.45 23.64
C MET A 235 1.01 -14.92 23.45
N ASP A 236 0.35 -14.21 24.37
CA ASP A 236 0.23 -12.74 24.27
C ASP A 236 1.59 -12.04 24.42
N VAL A 237 2.58 -12.72 25.02
CA VAL A 237 3.96 -12.22 25.15
C VAL A 237 4.57 -11.87 23.76
N ILE A 238 4.33 -12.71 22.75
CA ILE A 238 4.85 -12.47 21.39
C ILE A 238 4.22 -11.20 20.80
N TYR A 239 2.92 -10.97 21.07
CA TYR A 239 2.23 -9.75 20.66
C TYR A 239 2.76 -8.51 21.38
N GLU A 240 2.98 -8.61 22.69
CA GLU A 240 3.48 -7.49 23.48
C GLU A 240 4.87 -7.03 23.00
N GLU A 241 5.74 -7.95 22.65
CA GLU A 241 7.06 -7.63 22.10
C GLU A 241 6.93 -6.91 20.76
N TYR A 242 6.06 -7.39 19.88
CA TYR A 242 5.81 -6.73 18.61
C TYR A 242 5.21 -5.33 18.81
N VAL A 243 4.23 -5.16 19.68
CA VAL A 243 3.63 -3.85 19.99
C VAL A 243 4.67 -2.87 20.53
N LYS A 244 5.57 -3.35 21.40
CA LYS A 244 6.69 -2.53 21.90
C LYS A 244 7.62 -2.08 20.75
N ALA A 245 7.99 -3.01 19.86
CA ALA A 245 8.82 -2.69 18.70
C ALA A 245 8.13 -1.67 17.78
N LEU A 246 6.85 -1.89 17.47
CA LEU A 246 6.06 -0.96 16.67
C LEU A 246 5.93 0.42 17.33
N ALA A 247 5.71 0.47 18.65
CA ALA A 247 5.61 1.74 19.36
C ALA A 247 6.91 2.55 19.31
N ILE A 248 8.06 1.87 19.33
CA ILE A 248 9.37 2.50 19.19
C ILE A 248 9.53 3.08 17.77
N GLU A 249 9.31 2.25 16.75
CA GLU A 249 9.44 2.67 15.35
C GLU A 249 8.44 3.77 14.99
N PHE A 250 7.21 3.67 15.48
CA PHE A 250 6.20 4.71 15.30
C PHE A 250 6.65 6.08 15.84
N LYS A 251 7.20 6.10 17.05
CA LYS A 251 7.73 7.35 17.64
C LYS A 251 8.86 7.96 16.79
N GLU A 252 9.72 7.13 16.26
CA GLU A 252 10.83 7.58 15.39
C GLU A 252 10.30 8.11 14.03
N GLU A 253 9.36 7.41 13.39
CA GLU A 253 8.78 7.86 12.13
C GLU A 253 7.93 9.13 12.33
N LEU A 254 7.19 9.24 13.43
CA LEU A 254 6.42 10.44 13.75
C LEU A 254 7.32 11.67 13.95
N LYS A 255 8.47 11.53 14.63
CA LYS A 255 9.46 12.59 14.77
C LYS A 255 10.05 13.03 13.43
N LYS A 256 10.22 12.12 12.47
CA LYS A 256 10.69 12.48 11.13
C LYS A 256 9.69 13.34 10.38
N LEU A 257 8.38 13.07 10.55
CA LEU A 257 7.32 13.80 9.88
C LEU A 257 6.99 15.13 10.58
N ILE A 258 6.96 15.16 11.91
CA ILE A 258 6.56 16.35 12.69
C ILE A 258 7.65 16.74 13.65
N ASN A 259 8.05 18.01 13.64
CA ASN A 259 9.10 18.56 14.50
C ASN A 259 8.61 18.94 15.92
N ARG A 260 7.43 18.52 16.30
CA ARG A 260 6.84 18.77 17.62
C ARG A 260 6.34 17.47 18.24
N SER A 261 6.31 17.41 19.57
CA SER A 261 5.73 16.27 20.27
C SER A 261 4.21 16.29 20.14
N LEU A 262 3.63 15.22 19.62
CA LEU A 262 2.17 15.02 19.56
C LEU A 262 1.65 14.18 20.72
N HIS A 263 2.44 13.82 21.70
CA HIS A 263 2.00 13.04 22.87
C HIS A 263 1.06 11.84 22.53
N VAL A 264 1.35 11.18 21.41
CA VAL A 264 0.57 10.04 20.92
C VAL A 264 1.34 8.76 21.21
N GLU A 265 0.68 7.77 21.76
CA GLU A 265 1.27 6.48 22.11
C GLU A 265 0.43 5.33 21.56
N ILE A 266 1.11 4.25 21.16
CA ILE A 266 0.48 2.96 20.88
C ILE A 266 0.49 2.18 22.19
N LEU A 267 -0.70 1.81 22.68
CA LEU A 267 -0.83 1.15 23.99
C LEU A 267 -1.01 -0.36 23.89
N SER A 268 -1.77 -0.83 22.92
CA SER A 268 -2.11 -2.26 22.85
C SER A 268 -2.54 -2.66 21.45
N VAL A 269 -2.46 -3.95 21.17
CA VAL A 269 -3.12 -4.58 20.02
C VAL A 269 -4.35 -5.31 20.53
N ASN A 270 -5.49 -5.01 19.93
CA ASN A 270 -6.74 -5.72 20.16
C ASN A 270 -7.12 -6.48 18.89
N PHE A 271 -7.86 -7.57 19.05
CA PHE A 271 -8.37 -8.36 17.92
C PHE A 271 -9.89 -8.29 17.95
N GLU A 272 -10.46 -7.40 17.17
CA GLU A 272 -11.91 -7.31 17.00
C GLU A 272 -12.31 -7.92 15.64
N LYS A 273 -13.37 -8.75 15.66
CA LYS A 273 -13.97 -9.34 14.45
C LYS A 273 -12.96 -9.93 13.46
N ASN A 274 -11.96 -10.67 13.96
CA ASN A 274 -10.94 -11.34 13.16
C ASN A 274 -9.92 -10.40 12.47
N ARG A 275 -9.80 -9.16 12.92
CA ARG A 275 -8.77 -8.22 12.44
C ARG A 275 -7.96 -7.69 13.62
N PRO A 276 -6.63 -7.62 13.50
CA PRO A 276 -5.83 -6.94 14.50
C PRO A 276 -6.12 -5.44 14.46
N SER A 277 -6.17 -4.84 15.62
CA SER A 277 -6.40 -3.41 15.77
C SER A 277 -5.45 -2.83 16.82
N PHE A 278 -4.89 -1.67 16.53
CA PHE A 278 -4.09 -0.94 17.51
C PHE A 278 -4.93 0.10 18.22
N THR A 279 -4.66 0.27 19.50
CA THR A 279 -5.19 1.41 20.23
C THR A 279 -4.15 2.51 20.25
N VAL A 280 -4.39 3.57 19.50
CA VAL A 280 -3.62 4.82 19.58
C VAL A 280 -4.31 5.74 20.57
N ARG A 281 -3.57 6.20 21.57
CA ARG A 281 -4.10 7.16 22.56
C ARG A 281 -3.17 8.35 22.68
N LEU A 282 -3.75 9.47 23.10
CA LEU A 282 -3.00 10.57 23.69
C LEU A 282 -2.56 10.16 25.11
N ASP A 283 -1.46 10.70 25.60
CA ASP A 283 -1.01 10.55 26.98
C ASP A 283 -1.97 11.19 28.01
N LYS A 284 -3.05 11.81 27.53
CA LYS A 284 -4.14 12.40 28.31
C LYS A 284 -5.49 11.74 27.94
N PRO A 285 -6.50 11.81 28.82
CA PRO A 285 -7.78 11.13 28.63
C PRO A 285 -8.70 11.82 27.60
N TYR A 286 -8.14 12.27 26.48
CA TYR A 286 -8.88 12.86 25.37
C TYR A 286 -8.79 11.97 24.13
N HIS A 287 -9.81 12.05 23.29
CA HIS A 287 -9.81 11.32 22.02
C HIS A 287 -8.88 11.99 21.00
N VAL A 288 -8.13 11.18 20.26
CA VAL A 288 -7.20 11.64 19.21
C VAL A 288 -7.90 12.54 18.20
N ASN A 289 -9.14 12.18 17.83
CA ASN A 289 -9.93 12.92 16.84
C ASN A 289 -10.44 14.28 17.33
N GLU A 290 -10.56 14.47 18.64
CA GLU A 290 -11.02 15.73 19.23
C GLU A 290 -9.89 16.74 19.38
N ILE A 291 -8.67 16.27 19.54
CA ILE A 291 -7.51 17.12 19.85
C ILE A 291 -6.63 17.36 18.63
N LEU A 292 -6.40 16.33 17.81
CA LEU A 292 -5.52 16.45 16.66
C LEU A 292 -6.24 17.07 15.46
N SER A 293 -5.58 18.02 14.80
CA SER A 293 -5.99 18.54 13.51
C SER A 293 -5.98 17.42 12.44
N GLU A 294 -6.64 17.64 11.31
CA GLU A 294 -6.67 16.68 10.20
C GLU A 294 -5.25 16.34 9.71
N GLY A 295 -4.38 17.35 9.55
CA GLY A 295 -2.99 17.14 9.16
C GLY A 295 -2.20 16.33 10.16
N GLU A 296 -2.36 16.58 11.48
CA GLU A 296 -1.70 15.80 12.54
C GLU A 296 -2.18 14.35 12.54
N ARG A 297 -3.47 14.11 12.38
CA ARG A 297 -4.02 12.75 12.25
C ARG A 297 -3.41 12.03 11.05
N LYS A 298 -3.29 12.71 9.91
CA LYS A 298 -2.67 12.14 8.71
C LYS A 298 -1.19 11.81 8.94
N CYS A 299 -0.46 12.66 9.66
CA CYS A 299 0.92 12.34 10.05
C CYS A 299 1.02 11.11 10.96
N VAL A 300 0.09 10.95 11.90
CA VAL A 300 0.01 9.75 12.75
C VAL A 300 -0.21 8.50 11.89
N SER A 301 -1.14 8.54 10.93
CA SER A 301 -1.42 7.43 10.02
C SER A 301 -0.21 7.08 9.14
N LEU A 302 0.46 8.08 8.58
CA LEU A 302 1.67 7.89 7.77
C LEU A 302 2.84 7.36 8.61
N ALA A 303 3.01 7.85 9.84
CA ALA A 303 4.03 7.36 10.74
C ALA A 303 3.84 5.89 11.11
N LEU A 304 2.59 5.46 11.32
CA LEU A 304 2.24 4.06 11.54
C LEU A 304 2.55 3.22 10.31
N LEU A 305 2.13 3.66 9.12
CA LEU A 305 2.43 2.99 7.86
C LEU A 305 3.93 2.76 7.68
N PHE A 306 4.73 3.80 7.87
CA PHE A 306 6.19 3.70 7.72
C PHE A 306 6.84 2.85 8.81
N ALA A 307 6.34 2.89 10.04
CA ALA A 307 6.80 2.03 11.12
C ALA A 307 6.56 0.55 10.81
N GLU A 308 5.41 0.21 10.25
CA GLU A 308 5.09 -1.14 9.81
C GLU A 308 5.97 -1.61 8.67
N ILE A 309 6.12 -0.78 7.62
CA ILE A 309 6.99 -1.08 6.47
C ILE A 309 8.42 -1.35 6.97
N LYS A 310 8.92 -0.50 7.85
CA LYS A 310 10.26 -0.64 8.39
C LYS A 310 10.41 -1.88 9.28
N LEU A 311 9.44 -2.13 10.15
CA LEU A 311 9.47 -3.27 11.06
C LEU A 311 9.41 -4.61 10.32
N ARG A 312 8.68 -4.65 9.20
CA ARG A 312 8.60 -5.85 8.33
C ARG A 312 9.75 -5.95 7.33
N GLU A 313 10.64 -4.94 7.25
CA GLU A 313 11.65 -4.82 6.19
C GLU A 313 11.01 -5.00 4.79
N ASP A 314 9.80 -4.50 4.64
CA ASP A 314 9.01 -4.67 3.43
C ASP A 314 9.62 -3.90 2.27
N VAL A 315 9.96 -4.60 1.20
CA VAL A 315 10.54 -4.02 -0.03
C VAL A 315 9.55 -3.98 -1.20
N ASN A 316 8.30 -4.39 -0.96
CA ASN A 316 7.24 -4.45 -1.97
C ASN A 316 6.70 -3.06 -2.32
N PRO A 317 5.92 -2.94 -3.40
CA PRO A 317 5.42 -1.64 -3.87
C PRO A 317 4.53 -0.93 -2.85
N ILE A 318 4.68 0.38 -2.76
CA ILE A 318 3.83 1.29 -1.99
C ILE A 318 3.07 2.18 -2.97
N VAL A 319 1.74 2.18 -2.88
CA VAL A 319 0.86 2.99 -3.72
C VAL A 319 0.13 4.00 -2.85
N LEU A 320 0.29 5.28 -3.16
CA LEU A 320 -0.22 6.40 -2.38
C LEU A 320 -1.16 7.25 -3.24
N ASP A 321 -2.41 7.48 -2.80
CA ASP A 321 -3.33 8.44 -3.44
C ASP A 321 -3.53 9.67 -2.54
N ASP A 322 -3.14 10.83 -3.05
CA ASP A 322 -3.16 12.13 -2.37
C ASP A 322 -2.64 12.10 -0.91
N PRO A 323 -1.40 11.60 -0.70
CA PRO A 323 -0.88 11.38 0.65
C PRO A 323 -0.64 12.67 1.44
N VAL A 324 -0.52 13.82 0.76
CA VAL A 324 -0.17 15.11 1.37
C VAL A 324 -1.35 16.05 1.57
N ASN A 325 -2.57 15.60 1.32
CA ASN A 325 -3.76 16.41 1.58
C ASN A 325 -3.80 16.82 3.06
N SER A 326 -4.14 18.10 3.32
CA SER A 326 -4.23 18.69 4.64
C SER A 326 -2.89 18.82 5.41
N LEU A 327 -1.75 18.56 4.75
CA LEU A 327 -0.42 18.78 5.33
C LEU A 327 0.12 20.17 4.98
N ASP A 328 0.85 20.77 5.91
CA ASP A 328 1.58 22.01 5.65
C ASP A 328 2.89 21.76 4.86
N ASN A 329 3.47 22.84 4.31
CA ASN A 329 4.64 22.73 3.44
C ASN A 329 5.88 22.15 4.13
N GLU A 330 6.06 22.38 5.44
CA GLU A 330 7.20 21.83 6.19
C GLU A 330 7.05 20.32 6.34
N ILE A 331 5.84 19.84 6.63
CA ILE A 331 5.53 18.42 6.73
C ILE A 331 5.67 17.75 5.36
N ILE A 332 5.19 18.39 4.29
CA ILE A 332 5.34 17.88 2.93
C ILE A 332 6.83 17.69 2.58
N GLN A 333 7.70 18.66 2.92
CA GLN A 333 9.14 18.52 2.69
C GLN A 333 9.72 17.32 3.43
N ARG A 334 9.34 17.12 4.69
CA ARG A 334 9.78 15.97 5.50
C ARG A 334 9.27 14.65 4.94
N PHE A 335 8.03 14.63 4.47
CA PHE A 335 7.44 13.47 3.82
C PHE A 335 8.17 13.12 2.52
N VAL A 336 8.53 14.09 1.67
CA VAL A 336 9.37 13.88 0.48
C VAL A 336 10.70 13.23 0.88
N ASN A 337 11.39 13.78 1.86
CA ASN A 337 12.65 13.21 2.34
C ASN A 337 12.46 11.76 2.81
N ARG A 338 11.36 11.49 3.52
CA ARG A 338 11.07 10.13 4.00
C ARG A 338 10.79 9.15 2.85
N LEU A 339 10.06 9.55 1.81
CA LEU A 339 9.84 8.72 0.62
C LEU A 339 11.16 8.36 -0.09
N LEU A 340 12.11 9.30 -0.12
CA LEU A 340 13.41 9.08 -0.75
C LEU A 340 14.30 8.10 0.03
N GLU A 341 14.08 7.94 1.34
CA GLU A 341 14.81 6.99 2.18
C GLU A 341 14.30 5.55 2.06
N LEU A 342 13.05 5.35 1.60
CA LEU A 342 12.46 4.01 1.52
C LEU A 342 13.09 3.19 0.38
N PRO A 343 13.41 1.90 0.59
CA PRO A 343 13.94 1.04 -0.47
C PRO A 343 12.91 0.63 -1.51
N ASN A 344 11.63 0.81 -1.21
CA ASN A 344 10.48 0.35 -1.96
C ASN A 344 10.35 1.03 -3.33
N GLN A 345 9.72 0.35 -4.27
CA GLN A 345 9.07 0.98 -5.42
C GLN A 345 7.88 1.79 -4.91
N ILE A 346 7.76 3.05 -5.32
CA ILE A 346 6.72 3.96 -4.84
C ILE A 346 5.92 4.48 -6.03
N ILE A 347 4.59 4.39 -5.95
CA ILE A 347 3.66 4.93 -6.94
C ILE A 347 2.81 5.97 -6.24
N VAL A 348 2.83 7.21 -6.72
CA VAL A 348 2.13 8.34 -6.10
C VAL A 348 1.18 8.98 -7.08
N PHE A 349 -0.09 9.03 -6.72
CA PHE A 349 -1.10 9.84 -7.38
C PHE A 349 -1.31 11.11 -6.55
N THR A 350 -1.30 12.29 -7.16
CA THR A 350 -1.51 13.54 -6.42
C THR A 350 -2.12 14.65 -7.28
N HIS A 351 -2.90 15.51 -6.66
CA HIS A 351 -3.32 16.77 -7.25
C HIS A 351 -2.50 17.96 -6.73
N ASN A 352 -1.62 17.74 -5.77
CA ASN A 352 -0.78 18.77 -5.17
C ASN A 352 0.48 18.99 -6.01
N TYR A 353 0.44 20.02 -6.86
CA TYR A 353 1.58 20.39 -7.72
C TYR A 353 2.82 20.83 -6.93
N TRP A 354 2.63 21.41 -5.76
CA TRP A 354 3.76 21.79 -4.89
C TRP A 354 4.54 20.56 -4.45
N PHE A 355 3.85 19.56 -3.95
CA PHE A 355 4.46 18.28 -3.59
C PHE A 355 5.13 17.61 -4.79
N ALA A 356 4.46 17.60 -5.94
CA ALA A 356 5.00 17.04 -7.16
C ALA A 356 6.32 17.71 -7.57
N ASN A 357 6.37 19.04 -7.54
CA ASN A 357 7.58 19.81 -7.86
C ASN A 357 8.70 19.54 -6.84
N MET A 358 8.37 19.55 -5.53
CA MET A 358 9.36 19.25 -4.48
C MET A 358 9.98 17.86 -4.68
N LEU A 359 9.19 16.88 -5.10
CA LEU A 359 9.67 15.52 -5.34
C LEU A 359 10.58 15.48 -6.58
N MET A 360 10.22 16.18 -7.67
CA MET A 360 11.02 16.25 -8.90
C MET A 360 12.31 17.03 -8.72
N GLU A 361 12.31 18.08 -7.90
CA GLU A 361 13.47 18.95 -7.67
C GLU A 361 14.39 18.47 -6.54
N ALA A 362 14.01 17.39 -5.85
CA ALA A 362 14.82 16.89 -4.74
C ALA A 362 16.23 16.49 -5.22
N LYS A 363 17.26 16.89 -4.47
CA LYS A 363 18.68 16.71 -4.84
C LYS A 363 19.10 15.28 -5.14
N ASN A 364 18.38 14.31 -4.60
CA ASN A 364 18.65 12.89 -4.74
C ASN A 364 17.72 12.19 -5.73
N VAL A 365 17.06 12.94 -6.59
CA VAL A 365 16.15 12.41 -7.60
C VAL A 365 16.68 12.70 -9.01
N ASN A 366 16.62 11.70 -9.87
CA ASN A 366 16.80 11.87 -11.31
C ASN A 366 15.47 11.61 -12.00
N VAL A 367 14.94 12.62 -12.65
CA VAL A 367 13.75 12.49 -13.50
C VAL A 367 14.19 11.92 -14.85
N TYR A 368 13.59 10.82 -15.27
CA TYR A 368 13.89 10.16 -16.54
C TYR A 368 12.70 10.25 -17.49
N SER A 369 13.02 10.40 -18.77
CA SER A 369 12.08 10.12 -19.85
C SER A 369 12.08 8.63 -20.15
N ILE A 370 10.90 8.05 -20.34
CA ILE A 370 10.72 6.63 -20.68
C ILE A 370 11.37 6.30 -22.02
N ASN A 371 11.35 7.26 -22.96
CA ASN A 371 11.90 7.11 -24.30
C ASN A 371 13.43 7.10 -24.33
N SER A 372 14.12 7.57 -23.29
CA SER A 372 15.59 7.60 -23.23
C SER A 372 16.24 6.29 -22.81
N GLY A 373 15.43 5.28 -22.47
CA GLY A 373 15.91 4.02 -21.91
C GLY A 373 16.40 4.17 -20.48
N ILE A 374 16.41 3.08 -19.72
CA ILE A 374 16.92 3.07 -18.35
C ILE A 374 18.42 3.37 -18.42
N ALA A 375 18.80 4.58 -18.04
CA ALA A 375 20.20 4.95 -17.94
C ALA A 375 20.87 4.08 -16.87
N GLN A 376 22.08 3.63 -17.19
CA GLN A 376 22.89 2.78 -16.32
C GLN A 376 22.94 3.32 -14.88
N ARG A 377 22.86 2.41 -13.90
CA ARG A 377 23.02 2.65 -12.46
C ARG A 377 24.17 3.61 -12.18
N THR A 378 23.85 4.83 -11.85
CA THR A 378 24.78 5.72 -11.18
C THR A 378 24.35 5.81 -9.71
N SER A 379 25.28 5.50 -8.85
CA SER A 379 25.21 5.41 -7.40
C SER A 379 24.29 6.45 -6.75
N SER A 380 23.41 6.01 -5.88
CA SER A 380 22.71 6.73 -4.79
C SER A 380 21.58 7.72 -5.13
N LYS A 381 21.08 7.81 -6.35
CA LYS A 381 19.95 8.67 -6.68
C LYS A 381 18.71 7.83 -7.01
N LYS A 382 17.56 8.17 -6.41
CA LYS A 382 16.30 7.54 -6.77
C LYS A 382 15.87 7.96 -8.18
N HIS A 383 15.41 7.01 -8.97
CA HIS A 383 14.83 7.27 -10.28
C HIS A 383 13.37 7.74 -10.12
N LEU A 384 12.92 8.61 -11.00
CA LEU A 384 11.54 9.10 -10.99
C LEU A 384 10.99 9.17 -12.41
N PHE A 385 9.87 8.48 -12.65
CA PHE A 385 9.02 8.66 -13.83
C PHE A 385 7.88 9.59 -13.43
N ALA A 386 7.69 10.65 -14.18
CA ALA A 386 6.66 11.64 -13.89
C ALA A 386 5.67 11.75 -15.04
N TYR A 387 4.39 11.75 -14.68
CA TYR A 387 3.28 11.88 -15.62
C TYR A 387 2.35 13.00 -15.19
N LYS A 388 1.73 13.65 -16.17
CA LYS A 388 0.54 14.45 -15.97
C LYS A 388 -0.70 13.66 -16.38
N VAL A 389 -1.74 13.76 -15.57
CA VAL A 389 -3.03 13.11 -15.81
C VAL A 389 -4.09 14.17 -16.10
N TYR A 390 -4.67 14.08 -17.27
CA TYR A 390 -5.68 15.03 -17.75
C TYR A 390 -7.06 14.40 -17.82
N SER A 391 -8.07 15.25 -17.77
CA SER A 391 -9.45 14.90 -18.12
C SER A 391 -9.92 15.74 -19.29
N HIS A 392 -10.68 15.10 -20.16
CA HIS A 392 -11.31 15.77 -21.27
C HIS A 392 -12.79 15.39 -21.34
N ARG A 393 -13.68 16.30 -21.00
CA ARG A 393 -15.14 16.03 -20.89
C ARG A 393 -15.44 14.81 -19.99
N ASN A 394 -16.01 13.77 -20.61
CA ASN A 394 -16.38 12.52 -19.96
C ASN A 394 -15.23 11.51 -19.94
N GLU A 395 -14.15 11.76 -20.65
CA GLU A 395 -12.94 10.92 -20.62
C GLU A 395 -11.98 11.44 -19.57
N LYS A 396 -11.48 10.56 -18.75
CA LYS A 396 -10.55 10.84 -17.66
C LYS A 396 -9.32 9.95 -17.77
N GLY A 397 -8.25 10.32 -17.10
CA GLY A 397 -7.08 9.44 -17.04
C GLY A 397 -6.22 9.48 -18.30
N LEU A 398 -6.27 10.57 -19.12
CA LEU A 398 -5.32 10.73 -20.21
C LEU A 398 -3.93 11.01 -19.62
N ILE A 399 -3.00 10.07 -19.83
CA ILE A 399 -1.66 10.09 -19.25
C ILE A 399 -0.66 10.63 -20.26
N VAL A 400 0.17 11.55 -19.82
CA VAL A 400 1.23 12.14 -20.61
C VAL A 400 2.50 12.21 -19.77
N GLU A 401 3.62 11.80 -20.33
CA GLU A 401 4.90 11.92 -19.64
C GLU A 401 5.23 13.40 -19.39
N TYR A 402 5.68 13.70 -18.17
CA TYR A 402 6.03 15.06 -17.78
C TYR A 402 7.17 15.63 -18.63
N GLY A 403 6.98 16.82 -19.17
CA GLY A 403 7.92 17.46 -20.08
C GLY A 403 7.77 17.10 -21.57
N GLN A 404 6.88 16.16 -21.90
CA GLN A 404 6.49 15.88 -23.29
C GLN A 404 5.21 16.61 -23.74
N GLU A 405 4.74 17.51 -22.91
CA GLU A 405 3.62 18.41 -23.22
C GLU A 405 4.09 19.48 -24.21
N ASN A 406 4.42 19.03 -25.40
CA ASN A 406 4.85 19.93 -26.48
C ASN A 406 3.62 20.60 -27.14
N SER A 407 3.89 21.56 -27.98
CA SER A 407 2.85 22.26 -28.76
C SER A 407 1.95 21.31 -29.54
N SER A 408 2.51 20.23 -30.09
CA SER A 408 1.77 19.20 -30.85
C SER A 408 0.76 18.43 -29.97
N PHE A 409 1.13 18.11 -28.75
CA PHE A 409 0.23 17.45 -27.79
C PHE A 409 -1.01 18.32 -27.51
N HIS A 410 -0.81 19.57 -27.13
CA HIS A 410 -1.90 20.48 -26.86
C HIS A 410 -2.78 20.72 -28.09
N LEU A 411 -2.20 20.84 -29.28
CA LEU A 411 -2.95 20.95 -30.52
C LEU A 411 -3.79 19.69 -30.81
N SER A 412 -3.32 18.49 -30.46
CA SER A 412 -4.11 17.27 -30.61
C SER A 412 -5.38 17.29 -29.78
N ILE A 413 -5.32 17.83 -28.55
CA ILE A 413 -6.48 18.00 -27.69
C ILE A 413 -7.44 19.06 -28.26
N VAL A 414 -6.92 20.19 -28.72
CA VAL A 414 -7.73 21.23 -29.39
C VAL A 414 -8.50 20.62 -30.57
N LYS A 415 -7.81 19.84 -31.42
CA LYS A 415 -8.44 19.17 -32.56
C LYS A 415 -9.55 18.21 -32.13
N ARG A 416 -9.34 17.38 -31.10
CA ARG A 416 -10.36 16.50 -30.54
C ARG A 416 -11.57 17.28 -30.01
N CYS A 417 -11.36 18.43 -29.35
CA CYS A 417 -12.45 19.30 -28.90
C CYS A 417 -13.31 19.80 -30.06
N LEU A 418 -12.66 20.20 -31.15
CA LEU A 418 -13.33 20.79 -32.33
C LEU A 418 -14.05 19.73 -33.21
N GLU A 419 -13.58 18.48 -33.23
CA GLU A 419 -14.16 17.38 -34.01
C GLU A 419 -15.40 16.78 -33.37
N ARG A 420 -15.69 17.05 -32.10
CA ARG A 420 -16.85 16.48 -31.39
C ARG A 420 -18.14 17.23 -31.66
N MET A 421 -19.20 16.45 -31.91
CA MET A 421 -20.55 16.96 -32.07
C MET A 421 -21.49 16.32 -31.01
N PRO A 422 -22.35 17.10 -30.34
CA PRO A 422 -22.49 18.57 -30.41
C PRO A 422 -21.37 19.31 -29.66
N PHE A 423 -20.89 20.38 -30.21
CA PHE A 423 -19.90 21.27 -29.61
C PHE A 423 -20.55 22.07 -28.47
N VAL A 424 -19.98 22.04 -27.27
CA VAL A 424 -20.53 22.77 -26.11
C VAL A 424 -19.51 23.79 -25.56
N ASN A 425 -20.00 24.80 -24.80
CA ASN A 425 -19.15 25.86 -24.25
C ASN A 425 -17.96 25.33 -23.44
N ALA A 426 -18.11 24.20 -22.74
CA ALA A 426 -17.02 23.58 -22.02
C ALA A 426 -15.86 23.15 -22.93
N ASP A 427 -16.17 22.70 -24.16
CA ASP A 427 -15.15 22.34 -25.15
C ASP A 427 -14.39 23.52 -25.65
N ALA A 428 -15.12 24.64 -25.83
CA ALA A 428 -14.50 25.91 -26.24
C ALA A 428 -13.49 26.39 -25.19
N LEU A 429 -13.82 26.28 -23.90
CA LEU A 429 -12.90 26.65 -22.81
C LEU A 429 -11.68 25.75 -22.76
N ILE A 430 -11.88 24.43 -22.85
CA ILE A 430 -10.78 23.46 -22.85
C ILE A 430 -9.89 23.67 -24.07
N ALA A 431 -10.49 23.81 -25.26
CA ALA A 431 -9.74 24.08 -26.48
C ALA A 431 -8.95 25.39 -26.41
N ALA A 432 -9.54 26.44 -25.84
CA ALA A 432 -8.85 27.71 -25.65
C ALA A 432 -7.68 27.63 -24.69
N ASP A 433 -7.82 26.91 -23.58
CA ASP A 433 -6.74 26.71 -22.61
C ASP A 433 -5.60 25.89 -23.22
N HIS A 434 -5.91 24.77 -23.86
CA HIS A 434 -4.88 23.97 -24.55
C HIS A 434 -4.27 24.70 -25.75
N LEU A 435 -5.01 25.55 -26.46
CA LEU A 435 -4.45 26.38 -27.51
C LEU A 435 -3.46 27.40 -26.94
N ARG A 436 -3.76 28.00 -25.81
CA ARG A 436 -2.86 28.90 -25.07
C ARG A 436 -1.55 28.15 -24.74
N HIS A 437 -1.66 26.98 -24.11
CA HIS A 437 -0.48 26.17 -23.80
C HIS A 437 0.30 25.71 -25.03
N ALA A 438 -0.40 25.38 -26.13
CA ALA A 438 0.27 25.05 -27.39
C ALA A 438 1.11 26.24 -27.93
N ILE A 439 0.57 27.47 -27.84
CA ILE A 439 1.28 28.66 -28.25
C ILE A 439 2.45 28.97 -27.34
N GLU A 440 2.26 28.89 -26.01
CA GLU A 440 3.35 29.06 -25.03
C GLU A 440 4.49 28.08 -25.27
N ASN A 441 4.18 26.79 -25.44
CA ASN A 441 5.17 25.77 -25.73
C ASN A 441 5.84 25.96 -27.11
N LEU A 442 5.09 26.40 -28.12
CA LEU A 442 5.66 26.70 -29.42
C LEU A 442 6.66 27.86 -29.36
N ILE A 443 6.35 28.89 -28.57
CA ILE A 443 7.25 30.02 -28.32
C ILE A 443 8.52 29.52 -27.61
N ASP A 444 8.39 28.71 -26.58
CA ASP A 444 9.53 28.14 -25.86
C ASP A 444 10.38 27.25 -26.76
N GLU A 445 9.74 26.38 -27.55
CA GLU A 445 10.41 25.42 -28.46
C GLU A 445 11.14 26.12 -29.61
N LYS A 446 10.55 27.17 -30.19
CA LYS A 446 11.02 27.77 -31.44
C LYS A 446 11.74 29.10 -31.25
N ILE A 447 11.37 29.88 -30.25
CA ILE A 447 11.93 31.23 -30.01
C ILE A 447 12.99 31.16 -28.92
N PHE A 448 12.70 30.52 -27.80
CA PHE A 448 13.62 30.46 -26.67
C PHE A 448 14.50 29.19 -26.67
N LEU A 449 14.37 28.29 -27.67
CA LEU A 449 15.18 27.10 -27.85
C LEU A 449 15.25 26.24 -26.57
N ASN A 450 14.13 26.09 -25.87
CA ASN A 450 14.03 25.37 -24.60
C ASN A 450 14.95 25.92 -23.49
N LEU A 451 15.29 27.18 -23.51
CA LEU A 451 16.02 27.83 -22.44
C LEU A 451 15.16 27.76 -21.15
N THR A 452 15.56 26.94 -20.20
CA THR A 452 14.83 26.58 -18.97
C THR A 452 14.57 27.73 -18.01
N TYR A 453 15.05 28.92 -18.28
CA TYR A 453 14.98 30.09 -17.40
C TYR A 453 13.58 30.73 -17.28
N PHE A 454 12.67 30.49 -18.21
CA PHE A 454 11.35 31.13 -18.22
C PHE A 454 10.19 30.26 -17.69
N ARG A 455 10.44 28.96 -17.38
CA ARG A 455 9.40 28.08 -16.81
C ARG A 455 9.11 28.27 -15.32
N SER A 456 9.85 29.14 -14.64
CA SER A 456 9.77 29.28 -13.17
C SER A 456 8.83 30.38 -12.64
N TYR A 457 8.11 31.07 -13.50
CA TYR A 457 7.12 32.05 -13.07
C TYR A 457 5.72 31.65 -13.57
N PRO A 458 4.80 31.27 -12.69
CA PRO A 458 3.38 31.20 -13.05
C PRO A 458 2.89 32.63 -13.27
N LEU A 459 2.36 32.91 -14.46
CA LEU A 459 1.58 34.11 -14.75
C LEU A 459 0.21 33.96 -14.13
#